data_f933bd70b69aea68e0557b155d1c8242
#
_entry.id   f933bd70b69aea68e0557b155d1c8242
#
_cell.length_a   1.000
_cell.length_b   1.000
_cell.length_c   1.000
_cell.angle_alpha   90.00
_cell.angle_beta   90.00
_cell.angle_gamma   90.00
#
_symmetry.space_group_name_H-M   'P 1'
#
loop_
_entity.id
_entity.type
_entity.pdbx_description
1 polymer ?
#
loop_
_entity_poly.entity_id
_entity_poly.type
_entity_poly.pdbx_seq_one_letter_code
_entity_poly.pdbx_strand_id
1 'polypeptide(L)'
;SDVYKRQVTYPSEGDRYATITISGTNVDAPVYYGDTSKILNAGVGTYKDDARVGIPGEGKTILLAGHNNTFFNDLQHAEAGATVTITTHYGVYTYEVTGTEILDYQDETAYDFTRTDENLILYTCYPFDALGFTPNRFFVYAKYVSGPVLDANS
;
A
#
# COMPACT_ATOMS: atom_id res chain seq x y z
N SER A 1 17.61 -4.64 -20.78
CA SER A 1 16.37 -4.20 -20.37
C SER A 1 16.43 -2.97 -19.49
N ASP A 2 15.37 -2.27 -19.49
CA ASP A 2 15.25 -0.95 -18.91
C ASP A 2 14.97 -0.96 -17.43
N VAL A 3 15.60 -1.87 -16.75
CA VAL A 3 15.50 -1.95 -15.30
C VAL A 3 16.42 -0.91 -14.70
N TYR A 4 15.85 0.10 -14.05
CA TYR A 4 16.60 1.10 -13.33
C TYR A 4 16.82 0.62 -11.91
N LYS A 5 18.06 0.30 -11.58
CA LYS A 5 18.43 -0.04 -10.21
C LYS A 5 18.88 1.22 -9.50
N ARG A 6 18.30 1.49 -8.35
CA ARG A 6 18.60 2.68 -7.55
C ARG A 6 19.06 2.29 -6.16
N GLN A 7 20.08 2.99 -5.69
CA GLN A 7 20.46 2.95 -4.29
C GLN A 7 19.65 4.00 -3.55
N VAL A 8 19.06 3.61 -2.44
CA VAL A 8 18.22 4.51 -1.65
C VAL A 8 18.56 4.38 -0.18
N THR A 9 18.27 5.46 0.56
CA THR A 9 18.24 5.40 2.00
C THR A 9 16.93 4.72 2.40
N TYR A 10 17.02 3.54 3.01
CA TYR A 10 15.85 2.79 3.41
C TYR A 10 15.14 3.51 4.57
N PRO A 11 13.80 3.61 4.57
CA PRO A 11 13.11 4.31 5.64
C PRO A 11 13.22 3.59 6.98
N SER A 12 13.21 4.36 8.05
CA SER A 12 13.06 3.86 9.40
C SER A 12 11.61 4.02 9.85
N GLU A 13 11.20 3.27 10.87
CA GLU A 13 9.83 3.34 11.38
C GLU A 13 9.46 4.78 11.73
N GLY A 14 8.32 5.23 11.21
CA GLY A 14 7.82 6.57 11.40
C GLY A 14 8.24 7.57 10.34
N ASP A 15 9.15 7.19 9.44
CA ASP A 15 9.54 8.08 8.34
C ASP A 15 8.45 8.14 7.29
N ARG A 16 8.14 9.37 6.83
CA ARG A 16 7.35 9.55 5.62
C ARG A 16 8.29 9.34 4.43
N TYR A 17 7.95 8.40 3.56
CA TYR A 17 8.80 8.11 2.40
C TYR A 17 8.08 8.22 1.08
N ALA A 18 6.76 8.44 1.08
CA ALA A 18 5.99 8.45 -0.16
C ALA A 18 4.68 9.23 -0.02
N THR A 19 4.01 9.41 -1.15
CA THR A 19 2.63 9.88 -1.28
C THR A 19 1.89 8.90 -2.16
N ILE A 20 0.63 8.57 -1.82
CA ILE A 20 -0.22 7.68 -2.61
C ILE A 20 -1.42 8.45 -3.17
N THR A 21 -1.71 8.24 -4.45
CA THR A 21 -2.95 8.70 -5.10
C THR A 21 -3.56 7.55 -5.86
N ILE A 22 -4.90 7.58 -6.02
CA ILE A 22 -5.64 6.56 -6.80
C ILE A 22 -6.57 7.29 -7.76
N SER A 23 -6.47 6.99 -9.06
CA SER A 23 -7.33 7.60 -10.07
C SER A 23 -8.80 7.25 -9.82
N GLY A 24 -9.68 8.21 -10.09
CA GLY A 24 -11.13 8.03 -9.87
C GLY A 24 -11.56 8.12 -8.42
N THR A 25 -10.65 8.45 -7.50
CA THR A 25 -10.95 8.61 -6.08
C THR A 25 -10.33 9.89 -5.54
N ASN A 26 -10.69 10.23 -4.31
CA ASN A 26 -10.09 11.34 -3.58
C ASN A 26 -8.91 10.90 -2.69
N VAL A 27 -8.42 9.69 -2.86
CA VAL A 27 -7.26 9.23 -2.09
C VAL A 27 -6.03 10.02 -2.52
N ASP A 28 -5.45 10.73 -1.55
CA ASP A 28 -4.22 11.51 -1.70
C ASP A 28 -3.64 11.68 -0.31
N ALA A 29 -2.64 10.89 0.02
CA ALA A 29 -2.18 10.80 1.40
C ALA A 29 -0.68 10.55 1.50
N PRO A 30 -0.05 11.03 2.60
CA PRO A 30 1.33 10.66 2.90
C PRO A 30 1.41 9.18 3.30
N VAL A 31 2.51 8.55 2.95
CA VAL A 31 2.78 7.15 3.29
C VAL A 31 4.01 7.09 4.20
N TYR A 32 3.82 6.41 5.32
CA TYR A 32 4.84 6.25 6.36
C TYR A 32 5.30 4.81 6.45
N TYR A 33 6.53 4.60 6.89
CA TYR A 33 7.05 3.26 7.12
C TYR A 33 6.66 2.80 8.53
N GLY A 34 5.93 1.68 8.62
CA GLY A 34 5.32 1.19 9.84
C GLY A 34 3.81 1.43 9.87
N ASP A 35 3.13 0.85 10.85
CA ASP A 35 1.67 0.89 10.94
C ASP A 35 1.16 1.06 12.38
N THR A 36 1.92 1.73 13.22
CA THR A 36 1.49 2.05 14.59
C THR A 36 0.28 3.00 14.58
N SER A 37 -0.43 3.08 15.70
CA SER A 37 -1.56 3.99 15.82
C SER A 37 -1.17 5.44 15.54
N LYS A 38 0.01 5.85 15.99
CA LYS A 38 0.52 7.20 15.74
C LYS A 38 0.71 7.44 14.23
N ILE A 39 1.27 6.46 13.53
CA ILE A 39 1.47 6.54 12.07
C ILE A 39 0.13 6.61 11.36
N LEU A 40 -0.83 5.75 11.71
CA LEU A 40 -2.13 5.72 11.06
C LEU A 40 -2.95 6.98 11.31
N ASN A 41 -2.68 7.71 12.39
CA ASN A 41 -3.28 9.01 12.61
C ASN A 41 -2.65 10.10 11.73
N ALA A 42 -1.44 9.89 11.24
CA ALA A 42 -0.73 10.86 10.41
C ALA A 42 -0.88 10.60 8.91
N GLY A 43 -1.17 9.38 8.51
CA GLY A 43 -1.28 9.03 7.10
C GLY A 43 -1.54 7.55 6.89
N VAL A 44 -1.12 7.06 5.72
CA VAL A 44 -1.15 5.65 5.36
C VAL A 44 0.10 4.98 5.91
N GLY A 45 -0.05 3.82 6.51
CA GLY A 45 1.05 3.06 7.08
C GLY A 45 1.46 1.88 6.22
N THR A 46 2.71 1.50 6.31
CA THR A 46 3.30 0.38 5.58
C THR A 46 3.63 -0.74 6.57
N TYR A 47 3.05 -1.92 6.34
CA TYR A 47 3.39 -3.09 7.14
C TYR A 47 4.84 -3.51 6.86
N LYS A 48 5.61 -3.76 7.93
CA LYS A 48 7.05 -4.01 7.80
C LYS A 48 7.55 -5.23 8.58
N ASP A 49 6.69 -5.91 9.32
CA ASP A 49 7.10 -6.94 10.29
C ASP A 49 7.10 -8.34 9.70
N ASP A 50 7.37 -8.48 8.40
CA ASP A 50 7.54 -9.76 7.72
C ASP A 50 8.60 -9.57 6.64
N ALA A 51 9.53 -10.53 6.54
CA ALA A 51 10.62 -10.44 5.56
C ALA A 51 10.13 -10.51 4.10
N ARG A 52 8.88 -10.96 3.89
CA ARG A 52 8.29 -11.12 2.55
C ARG A 52 7.60 -9.86 2.04
N VAL A 53 7.45 -8.84 2.89
CA VAL A 53 6.89 -7.55 2.48
C VAL A 53 8.01 -6.54 2.28
N GLY A 54 7.70 -5.45 1.57
CA GLY A 54 8.69 -4.43 1.29
C GLY A 54 8.09 -3.08 0.95
N ILE A 55 8.91 -2.26 0.33
CA ILE A 55 8.53 -0.95 -0.19
C ILE A 55 8.58 -0.98 -1.72
N PRO A 56 7.99 0.01 -2.41
CA PRO A 56 8.04 0.06 -3.87
C PRO A 56 9.47 -0.08 -4.40
N GLY A 57 9.63 -0.92 -5.41
CA GLY A 57 10.91 -1.18 -6.06
C GLY A 57 11.62 -2.44 -5.62
N GLU A 58 11.19 -3.08 -4.53
CA GLU A 58 11.89 -4.25 -3.99
C GLU A 58 11.47 -5.58 -4.61
N GLY A 59 10.43 -5.60 -5.43
CA GLY A 59 9.95 -6.86 -6.02
C GLY A 59 9.19 -7.74 -5.04
N LYS A 60 8.59 -7.15 -4.01
CA LYS A 60 7.87 -7.86 -2.95
C LYS A 60 6.42 -7.40 -2.87
N THR A 61 5.64 -8.04 -2.01
CA THR A 61 4.32 -7.56 -1.65
C THR A 61 4.43 -6.32 -0.78
N ILE A 62 3.67 -5.29 -1.13
CA ILE A 62 3.57 -4.05 -0.35
C ILE A 62 2.18 -4.02 0.26
N LEU A 63 2.10 -3.86 1.58
CA LEU A 63 0.84 -3.86 2.30
C LEU A 63 0.67 -2.52 3.01
N LEU A 64 -0.33 -1.74 2.58
CA LEU A 64 -0.60 -0.41 3.10
C LEU A 64 -1.98 -0.37 3.75
N ALA A 65 -2.05 0.30 4.90
CA ALA A 65 -3.28 0.47 5.66
C ALA A 65 -3.59 1.94 5.90
N GLY A 66 -4.86 2.29 5.92
CA GLY A 66 -5.32 3.62 6.29
C GLY A 66 -6.67 3.56 6.98
N HIS A 67 -6.98 4.57 7.79
CA HIS A 67 -8.28 4.64 8.46
C HIS A 67 -9.40 4.93 7.45
N ASN A 68 -10.56 4.31 7.67
CA ASN A 68 -11.72 4.46 6.79
C ASN A 68 -12.44 5.80 6.96
N ASN A 69 -12.13 6.56 7.98
CA ASN A 69 -12.73 7.88 8.22
C ASN A 69 -11.78 9.04 7.90
N THR A 70 -10.60 8.74 7.39
CA THR A 70 -9.60 9.75 7.02
C THR A 70 -8.97 9.41 5.67
N PHE A 71 -7.73 8.92 5.66
CA PHE A 71 -6.90 8.81 4.46
C PHE A 71 -7.43 7.81 3.43
N PHE A 72 -8.09 6.74 3.86
CA PHE A 72 -8.70 5.74 2.99
C PHE A 72 -10.23 5.80 2.99
N ASN A 73 -10.79 6.94 3.36
CA ASN A 73 -12.24 7.14 3.34
C ASN A 73 -12.84 6.85 1.96
N ASP A 74 -12.14 7.20 0.89
CA ASP A 74 -12.63 7.01 -0.48
C ASP A 74 -12.08 5.74 -1.16
N LEU A 75 -11.42 4.86 -0.41
CA LEU A 75 -10.86 3.64 -0.97
C LEU A 75 -11.94 2.74 -1.61
N GLN A 76 -13.18 2.83 -1.12
CA GLN A 76 -14.30 2.08 -1.67
C GLN A 76 -14.56 2.35 -3.16
N HIS A 77 -14.09 3.48 -3.69
CA HIS A 77 -14.28 3.85 -5.09
C HIS A 77 -13.08 3.48 -5.97
N ALA A 78 -12.09 2.76 -5.44
CA ALA A 78 -10.99 2.22 -6.22
C ALA A 78 -11.50 1.01 -7.00
N GLU A 79 -11.71 1.17 -8.30
CA GLU A 79 -12.26 0.13 -9.16
C GLU A 79 -11.16 -0.56 -9.97
N ALA A 80 -11.46 -1.78 -10.45
CA ALA A 80 -10.56 -2.49 -11.36
C ALA A 80 -10.22 -1.62 -12.57
N GLY A 81 -8.93 -1.55 -12.91
CA GLY A 81 -8.42 -0.69 -13.95
C GLY A 81 -7.92 0.68 -13.48
N ALA A 82 -8.25 1.08 -12.25
CA ALA A 82 -7.73 2.34 -11.70
C ALA A 82 -6.22 2.28 -11.52
N THR A 83 -5.57 3.43 -11.62
CA THR A 83 -4.13 3.56 -11.40
C THR A 83 -3.85 4.03 -9.99
N VAL A 84 -3.03 3.28 -9.28
CA VAL A 84 -2.46 3.71 -8.01
C VAL A 84 -1.07 4.23 -8.28
N THR A 85 -0.79 5.46 -7.86
CA THR A 85 0.53 6.06 -8.00
C THR A 85 1.14 6.26 -6.63
N ILE A 86 2.33 5.71 -6.42
CA ILE A 86 3.10 5.91 -5.21
C ILE A 86 4.38 6.66 -5.59
N THR A 87 4.47 7.91 -5.16
CA THR A 87 5.62 8.76 -5.42
C THR A 87 6.51 8.73 -4.19
N THR A 88 7.69 8.18 -4.36
CA THR A 88 8.70 8.06 -3.30
C THR A 88 9.80 9.09 -3.53
N HIS A 89 10.72 9.22 -2.57
CA HIS A 89 11.92 10.07 -2.77
C HIS A 89 12.90 9.45 -3.79
N TYR A 90 12.70 8.20 -4.20
CA TYR A 90 13.60 7.51 -5.12
C TYR A 90 12.95 7.15 -6.46
N GLY A 91 11.68 7.46 -6.66
CA GLY A 91 11.01 7.19 -7.94
C GLY A 91 9.51 7.25 -7.86
N VAL A 92 8.87 7.16 -9.02
CA VAL A 92 7.42 7.11 -9.16
C VAL A 92 7.01 5.70 -9.57
N TYR A 93 6.10 5.12 -8.82
CA TYR A 93 5.63 3.74 -9.03
C TYR A 93 4.15 3.76 -9.37
N THR A 94 3.77 3.01 -10.40
CA THR A 94 2.36 2.87 -10.77
C THR A 94 1.94 1.40 -10.68
N TYR A 95 0.72 1.22 -10.22
CA TYR A 95 0.08 -0.09 -10.08
C TYR A 95 -1.33 0.02 -10.67
N GLU A 96 -1.84 -1.09 -11.17
CA GLU A 96 -3.21 -1.15 -11.70
C GLU A 96 -4.06 -2.02 -10.79
N VAL A 97 -5.19 -1.47 -10.33
CA VAL A 97 -6.15 -2.22 -9.51
C VAL A 97 -6.70 -3.39 -10.30
N THR A 98 -6.62 -4.57 -9.74
CA THR A 98 -7.14 -5.80 -10.36
C THR A 98 -8.47 -6.25 -9.76
N GLY A 99 -8.75 -5.87 -8.52
CA GLY A 99 -10.00 -6.23 -7.86
C GLY A 99 -10.04 -5.79 -6.41
N THR A 100 -11.19 -6.01 -5.80
CA THR A 100 -11.43 -5.67 -4.39
C THR A 100 -12.14 -6.84 -3.71
N GLU A 101 -11.98 -6.93 -2.38
CA GLU A 101 -12.66 -7.94 -1.56
C GLU A 101 -13.01 -7.37 -0.19
N ILE A 102 -14.09 -7.90 0.40
CA ILE A 102 -14.45 -7.63 1.78
C ILE A 102 -14.24 -8.93 2.55
N LEU A 103 -13.32 -8.92 3.52
CA LEU A 103 -12.93 -10.09 4.27
C LEU A 103 -12.86 -9.76 5.77
N ASP A 104 -13.03 -10.79 6.60
CA ASP A 104 -12.79 -10.66 8.04
C ASP A 104 -11.31 -10.30 8.28
N TYR A 105 -11.04 -9.49 9.32
CA TYR A 105 -9.68 -9.03 9.59
C TYR A 105 -8.73 -10.18 9.94
N GLN A 106 -9.25 -11.35 10.36
CA GLN A 106 -8.46 -12.53 10.68
C GLN A 106 -8.31 -13.50 9.51
N ASP A 107 -8.88 -13.17 8.35
CA ASP A 107 -8.82 -14.04 7.16
C ASP A 107 -7.43 -14.01 6.56
N GLU A 108 -6.68 -15.08 6.74
CA GLU A 108 -5.31 -15.19 6.24
C GLU A 108 -5.23 -15.29 4.72
N THR A 109 -6.34 -15.57 4.05
CA THR A 109 -6.35 -15.60 2.57
C THR A 109 -6.32 -14.21 1.96
N ALA A 110 -6.50 -13.16 2.77
CA ALA A 110 -6.39 -11.79 2.30
C ALA A 110 -5.01 -11.45 1.72
N TYR A 111 -3.97 -12.14 2.21
CA TYR A 111 -2.58 -11.87 1.84
C TYR A 111 -1.92 -13.13 1.30
N ASP A 112 -1.22 -13.00 0.18
CA ASP A 112 -0.35 -14.06 -0.31
C ASP A 112 1.10 -13.55 -0.33
N PHE A 113 1.79 -13.74 0.79
CA PHE A 113 3.18 -13.30 0.91
C PHE A 113 4.17 -14.26 0.24
N THR A 114 3.70 -15.35 -0.34
CA THR A 114 4.57 -16.28 -1.08
C THR A 114 4.84 -15.80 -2.50
N ARG A 115 4.15 -14.75 -2.96
CA ARG A 115 4.36 -14.19 -4.28
C ARG A 115 5.78 -13.65 -4.41
N THR A 116 6.37 -13.85 -5.60
CA THR A 116 7.73 -13.41 -5.92
C THR A 116 7.76 -12.19 -6.84
N ASP A 117 6.58 -11.64 -7.19
CA ASP A 117 6.45 -10.43 -7.99
C ASP A 117 6.04 -9.25 -7.11
N GLU A 118 6.40 -8.06 -7.52
CA GLU A 118 5.93 -6.87 -6.83
C GLU A 118 4.44 -6.72 -7.02
N ASN A 119 3.71 -6.51 -5.93
CA ASN A 119 2.27 -6.30 -5.95
C ASN A 119 1.87 -5.45 -4.74
N LEU A 120 0.70 -4.83 -4.84
CA LEU A 120 0.24 -3.88 -3.84
C LEU A 120 -1.10 -4.33 -3.27
N ILE A 121 -1.21 -4.29 -1.95
CA ILE A 121 -2.45 -4.54 -1.22
C ILE A 121 -2.73 -3.32 -0.34
N LEU A 122 -3.90 -2.72 -0.54
CA LEU A 122 -4.38 -1.61 0.29
C LEU A 122 -5.56 -2.10 1.10
N TYR A 123 -5.68 -1.68 2.36
CA TYR A 123 -6.86 -2.05 3.12
C TYR A 123 -7.26 -1.00 4.14
N THR A 124 -8.53 -1.06 4.53
CA THR A 124 -9.11 -0.23 5.56
C THR A 124 -10.24 -0.99 6.26
N CYS A 125 -10.74 -0.45 7.37
CA CYS A 125 -11.89 -1.02 8.06
C CYS A 125 -13.16 -0.91 7.19
N TYR A 126 -14.07 -1.85 7.35
CA TYR A 126 -15.34 -1.89 6.64
C TYR A 126 -16.47 -2.21 7.62
N PRO A 127 -17.65 -1.63 7.51
CA PRO A 127 -18.07 -0.65 6.49
C PRO A 127 -17.47 0.75 6.71
N PHE A 128 -17.54 1.59 5.66
CA PHE A 128 -16.89 2.91 5.68
C PHE A 128 -17.58 3.92 6.61
N ASP A 129 -18.85 3.69 6.93
CA ASP A 129 -19.61 4.56 7.83
C ASP A 129 -19.60 4.08 9.28
N ALA A 130 -18.89 3.00 9.59
CA ALA A 130 -18.82 2.47 10.95
C ALA A 130 -17.79 3.23 11.78
N LEU A 131 -18.09 3.41 13.06
CA LEU A 131 -17.19 3.99 14.04
C LEU A 131 -16.62 2.90 14.92
N GLY A 132 -15.34 3.05 15.30
CA GLY A 132 -14.66 2.10 16.17
C GLY A 132 -14.26 0.81 15.45
N PHE A 133 -14.06 -0.25 16.25
CA PHE A 133 -13.62 -1.54 15.71
C PHE A 133 -14.73 -2.22 14.91
N THR A 134 -14.39 -2.72 13.73
CA THR A 134 -15.26 -3.56 12.91
C THR A 134 -14.52 -4.85 12.55
N PRO A 135 -15.25 -5.98 12.40
CA PRO A 135 -14.59 -7.25 12.09
C PRO A 135 -14.14 -7.38 10.64
N ASN A 136 -14.65 -6.54 9.74
CA ASN A 136 -14.35 -6.65 8.32
C ASN A 136 -13.36 -5.59 7.86
N ARG A 137 -12.70 -5.92 6.74
CA ARG A 137 -11.77 -5.03 6.04
C ARG A 137 -12.13 -4.99 4.58
N PHE A 138 -11.92 -3.83 3.96
CA PHE A 138 -12.02 -3.64 2.53
C PHE A 138 -10.62 -3.67 1.94
N PHE A 139 -10.38 -4.62 1.02
CA PHE A 139 -9.09 -4.82 0.38
C PHE A 139 -9.13 -4.39 -1.07
N VAL A 140 -8.06 -3.74 -1.50
CA VAL A 140 -7.81 -3.40 -2.91
C VAL A 140 -6.50 -4.06 -3.31
N TYR A 141 -6.54 -4.83 -4.40
CA TYR A 141 -5.37 -5.52 -4.93
C TYR A 141 -4.94 -4.87 -6.23
N ALA A 142 -3.65 -4.64 -6.38
CA ALA A 142 -3.12 -4.00 -7.57
C ALA A 142 -1.81 -4.67 -8.00
N LYS A 143 -1.61 -4.73 -9.33
CA LYS A 143 -0.40 -5.28 -9.92
C LYS A 143 0.58 -4.16 -10.27
N TYR A 144 1.87 -4.47 -10.20
CA TYR A 144 2.92 -3.55 -10.60
C TYR A 144 2.84 -3.24 -12.10
N VAL A 145 3.00 -1.96 -12.45
CA VAL A 145 3.05 -1.52 -13.84
C VAL A 145 4.41 -0.93 -14.17
N SER A 146 4.89 0.02 -13.36
CA SER A 146 6.15 0.70 -13.67
C SER A 146 6.78 1.31 -12.42
N GLY A 147 8.08 1.54 -12.50
CA GLY A 147 8.87 2.21 -11.48
C GLY A 147 10.27 1.61 -11.39
N PRO A 148 11.24 2.36 -10.87
CA PRO A 148 12.62 1.88 -10.80
C PRO A 148 12.79 0.71 -9.83
N VAL A 149 13.61 -0.24 -10.23
CA VAL A 149 13.95 -1.38 -9.37
C VAL A 149 15.09 -0.97 -8.45
N LEU A 150 14.95 -1.27 -7.16
CA LEU A 150 15.97 -0.96 -6.17
C LEU A 150 17.12 -1.95 -6.26
N ASP A 151 18.33 -1.43 -5.96
CA ASP A 151 19.53 -2.25 -5.90
C ASP A 151 19.60 -2.92 -4.52
N ALA A 152 19.43 -4.25 -4.50
CA ALA A 152 19.44 -5.00 -3.27
C ALA A 152 20.81 -5.03 -2.57
N ASN A 153 21.85 -4.60 -3.26
CA ASN A 153 23.22 -4.58 -2.73
C ASN A 153 23.64 -3.22 -2.18
N SER A 154 22.72 -2.29 -2.18
CA SER A 154 23.01 -0.94 -1.68
C SER A 154 22.96 -0.87 -0.17
#